data_4f43e145cad457ff9a91be2f48242de6
#
_entry.id   4f43e145cad457ff9a91be2f48242de6
#
_cell.length_a   1.000
_cell.length_b   1.000
_cell.length_c   1.000
_cell.angle_alpha   90.00
_cell.angle_beta   90.00
_cell.angle_gamma   90.00
#
_symmetry.space_group_name_H-M   'P 1'
#
loop_
_entity.id
_entity.type
_entity.pdbx_description
1 polymer ?
#
loop_
_entity_poly.entity_id
_entity_poly.type
_entity_poly.pdbx_seq_one_letter_code
_entity_poly.pdbx_strand_id
1 'polypeptide(L)'
;MSKNYHIAVLPGDGIGPEVMTQALKVLDAVRNRFAMRITPSHYDVGGAAIDNHGQPLPPATVEGCEQADAVLFGSVGGPKWEHLPPDQQPERGALLPLRKHFKLFSNLRPAKLYQGLEAFCPLRADIAANGFDILCVRELTGGIYFGQPKGREGSGQYEKAFDTEVYHRFEIERIARIAFESARKRRHKVTSIDKANVLQSSILWREIVNEIATEYPDVELTHMYIDNATMQLIKDPSQFDVLLCSNLFGDILSDECAMITGSMGMFPSASLNEQGFGLYEPAGGSAPDIAGKNIANPIAQILSLALLLRYSLDADDAASAIERAINRALEEGIRTGDLARGAAAVSTDEMGDIIARYVAEGV
;
A
#
# COMPACT_ATOMS: atom_id res chain seq x y z
N MET A 1 -12.25 -10.88 28.02
CA MET A 1 -12.51 -11.86 26.95
C MET A 1 -11.73 -11.41 25.73
N SER A 2 -10.96 -12.28 25.08
CA SER A 2 -10.26 -11.91 23.83
C SER A 2 -11.30 -11.57 22.77
N LYS A 3 -11.17 -10.42 22.11
CA LYS A 3 -12.03 -9.99 21.00
C LYS A 3 -11.93 -11.03 19.88
N ASN A 4 -13.06 -11.38 19.28
CA ASN A 4 -13.08 -12.17 18.05
C ASN A 4 -13.06 -11.18 16.88
N TYR A 5 -12.07 -11.31 16.00
CA TYR A 5 -11.97 -10.52 14.81
C TYR A 5 -12.45 -11.32 13.59
N HIS A 6 -13.04 -10.63 12.65
CA HIS A 6 -13.42 -11.18 11.36
C HIS A 6 -12.72 -10.39 10.25
N ILE A 7 -12.04 -11.06 9.32
CA ILE A 7 -11.40 -10.42 8.19
C ILE A 7 -11.99 -10.95 6.88
N ALA A 8 -12.31 -10.04 5.97
CA ALA A 8 -12.67 -10.39 4.61
C ALA A 8 -11.38 -10.60 3.80
N VAL A 9 -11.25 -11.74 3.14
CA VAL A 9 -10.10 -12.11 2.32
C VAL A 9 -10.53 -12.10 0.86
N LEU A 10 -9.92 -11.23 0.08
CA LEU A 10 -10.21 -11.02 -1.33
C LEU A 10 -8.95 -11.33 -2.16
N PRO A 11 -8.72 -12.58 -2.57
CA PRO A 11 -7.49 -12.95 -3.27
C PRO A 11 -7.33 -12.25 -4.63
N GLY A 12 -8.42 -12.08 -5.38
CA GLY A 12 -8.43 -11.42 -6.68
C GLY A 12 -7.78 -12.24 -7.80
N ASP A 13 -6.92 -11.59 -8.59
CA ASP A 13 -6.44 -12.06 -9.88
C ASP A 13 -4.92 -12.28 -9.88
N GLY A 14 -4.43 -12.94 -10.93
CA GLY A 14 -3.00 -13.10 -11.20
C GLY A 14 -2.26 -13.82 -10.07
N ILE A 15 -1.21 -13.19 -9.53
CA ILE A 15 -0.45 -13.74 -8.38
C ILE A 15 -1.20 -13.61 -7.05
N GLY A 16 -2.31 -12.84 -7.01
CA GLY A 16 -3.06 -12.58 -5.78
C GLY A 16 -3.39 -13.84 -4.96
N PRO A 17 -4.00 -14.89 -5.55
CA PRO A 17 -4.33 -16.12 -4.83
C PRO A 17 -3.11 -16.84 -4.24
N GLU A 18 -1.97 -16.91 -4.95
CA GLU A 18 -0.77 -17.61 -4.47
C GLU A 18 -0.08 -16.85 -3.33
N VAL A 19 0.07 -15.52 -3.42
CA VAL A 19 0.67 -14.71 -2.35
C VAL A 19 -0.25 -14.59 -1.13
N MET A 20 -1.59 -14.55 -1.34
CA MET A 20 -2.58 -14.57 -0.29
C MET A 20 -2.51 -15.85 0.53
N THR A 21 -2.32 -17.00 -0.12
CA THR A 21 -2.14 -18.27 0.57
C THR A 21 -0.98 -18.21 1.56
N GLN A 22 0.13 -17.56 1.20
CA GLN A 22 1.28 -17.42 2.09
C GLN A 22 0.98 -16.48 3.27
N ALA A 23 0.29 -15.37 3.04
CA ALA A 23 -0.12 -14.48 4.11
C ALA A 23 -1.06 -15.19 5.11
N LEU A 24 -1.95 -16.06 4.64
CA LEU A 24 -2.83 -16.83 5.51
C LEU A 24 -2.08 -17.91 6.33
N LYS A 25 -1.03 -18.55 5.79
CA LYS A 25 -0.13 -19.42 6.59
C LYS A 25 0.52 -18.64 7.74
N VAL A 26 0.99 -17.41 7.45
CA VAL A 26 1.58 -16.54 8.47
C VAL A 26 0.53 -16.09 9.48
N LEU A 27 -0.70 -15.79 9.06
CA LEU A 27 -1.82 -15.49 9.95
C LEU A 27 -2.10 -16.64 10.92
N ASP A 28 -2.07 -17.89 10.44
CA ASP A 28 -2.27 -19.06 11.30
C ASP A 28 -1.15 -19.20 12.35
N ALA A 29 0.10 -18.94 11.98
CA ALA A 29 1.22 -18.89 12.94
C ALA A 29 1.02 -17.78 13.99
N VAL A 30 0.57 -16.59 13.59
CA VAL A 30 0.23 -15.47 14.49
C VAL A 30 -0.91 -15.86 15.44
N ARG A 31 -2.01 -16.41 14.91
CA ARG A 31 -3.17 -16.84 15.73
C ARG A 31 -2.76 -17.81 16.83
N ASN A 32 -1.93 -18.77 16.49
CA ASN A 32 -1.46 -19.77 17.44
C ASN A 32 -0.52 -19.16 18.49
N ARG A 33 0.46 -18.36 18.07
CA ARG A 33 1.46 -17.78 18.97
C ARG A 33 0.89 -16.76 19.94
N PHE A 34 0.00 -15.87 19.45
CA PHE A 34 -0.57 -14.77 20.23
C PHE A 34 -1.96 -15.09 20.81
N ALA A 35 -2.44 -16.33 20.66
CA ALA A 35 -3.77 -16.77 21.08
C ALA A 35 -4.91 -15.85 20.56
N MET A 36 -4.76 -15.32 19.34
CA MET A 36 -5.73 -14.43 18.71
C MET A 36 -6.85 -15.22 18.04
N ARG A 37 -8.08 -14.74 18.19
CA ARG A 37 -9.25 -15.29 17.51
C ARG A 37 -9.55 -14.42 16.29
N ILE A 38 -9.05 -14.86 15.13
CA ILE A 38 -9.27 -14.18 13.84
C ILE A 38 -9.89 -15.19 12.89
N THR A 39 -11.03 -14.86 12.30
CA THR A 39 -11.74 -15.71 11.33
C THR A 39 -11.65 -15.08 9.96
N PRO A 40 -10.92 -15.67 9.00
CA PRO A 40 -10.92 -15.24 7.61
C PRO A 40 -12.14 -15.79 6.86
N SER A 41 -12.79 -14.96 6.05
CA SER A 41 -13.85 -15.35 5.11
C SER A 41 -13.49 -14.88 3.71
N HIS A 42 -13.59 -15.79 2.74
CA HIS A 42 -13.17 -15.55 1.35
C HIS A 42 -14.32 -15.05 0.49
N TYR A 43 -14.03 -14.06 -0.36
CA TYR A 43 -14.97 -13.50 -1.31
C TYR A 43 -14.27 -13.24 -2.64
N ASP A 44 -15.01 -13.42 -3.76
CA ASP A 44 -14.51 -13.13 -5.10
C ASP A 44 -14.50 -11.63 -5.36
N VAL A 45 -13.47 -11.15 -6.06
CA VAL A 45 -13.29 -9.76 -6.47
C VAL A 45 -12.52 -9.69 -7.78
N GLY A 46 -12.69 -8.61 -8.52
CA GLY A 46 -11.93 -8.37 -9.74
C GLY A 46 -12.32 -9.27 -10.90
N GLY A 47 -11.34 -9.73 -11.65
CA GLY A 47 -11.53 -10.60 -12.79
C GLY A 47 -12.06 -11.98 -12.42
N ALA A 48 -11.64 -12.54 -11.29
CA ALA A 48 -12.21 -13.78 -10.76
C ALA A 48 -13.72 -13.64 -10.51
N ALA A 49 -14.15 -12.50 -9.97
CA ALA A 49 -15.56 -12.23 -9.77
C ALA A 49 -16.33 -12.03 -11.09
N ILE A 50 -15.71 -11.40 -12.09
CA ILE A 50 -16.31 -11.29 -13.43
C ILE A 50 -16.56 -12.70 -14.01
N ASP A 51 -15.57 -13.57 -13.92
CA ASP A 51 -15.68 -14.94 -14.45
C ASP A 51 -16.73 -15.77 -13.72
N ASN A 52 -16.85 -15.64 -12.39
CA ASN A 52 -17.76 -16.45 -11.58
C ASN A 52 -19.18 -15.85 -11.45
N HIS A 53 -19.30 -14.50 -11.47
CA HIS A 53 -20.53 -13.79 -11.13
C HIS A 53 -20.97 -12.76 -12.19
N GLY A 54 -20.18 -12.54 -13.26
CA GLY A 54 -20.47 -11.58 -14.34
C GLY A 54 -20.25 -10.11 -13.96
N GLN A 55 -19.67 -9.81 -12.80
CA GLN A 55 -19.39 -8.45 -12.33
C GLN A 55 -18.16 -8.42 -11.44
N PRO A 56 -17.34 -7.33 -11.45
CA PRO A 56 -16.06 -7.28 -10.73
C PRO A 56 -16.20 -7.17 -9.20
N LEU A 57 -17.36 -6.71 -8.71
CA LEU A 57 -17.65 -6.56 -7.28
C LEU A 57 -19.07 -7.07 -6.98
N PRO A 58 -19.24 -8.36 -6.64
CA PRO A 58 -20.53 -8.91 -6.27
C PRO A 58 -21.08 -8.28 -4.97
N PRO A 59 -22.41 -8.13 -4.82
CA PRO A 59 -23.02 -7.64 -3.58
C PRO A 59 -22.60 -8.44 -2.34
N ALA A 60 -22.51 -9.76 -2.45
CA ALA A 60 -22.05 -10.63 -1.35
C ALA A 60 -20.63 -10.30 -0.87
N THR A 61 -19.75 -9.84 -1.77
CA THR A 61 -18.41 -9.38 -1.41
C THR A 61 -18.47 -8.09 -0.59
N VAL A 62 -19.31 -7.13 -1.00
CA VAL A 62 -19.51 -5.89 -0.26
C VAL A 62 -20.08 -6.16 1.13
N GLU A 63 -21.15 -6.97 1.20
CA GLU A 63 -21.80 -7.38 2.46
C GLU A 63 -20.80 -8.09 3.40
N GLY A 64 -19.97 -8.97 2.84
CA GLY A 64 -18.92 -9.66 3.61
C GLY A 64 -17.85 -8.70 4.15
N CYS A 65 -17.46 -7.69 3.37
CA CYS A 65 -16.54 -6.64 3.83
C CYS A 65 -17.18 -5.74 4.89
N GLU A 66 -18.48 -5.42 4.79
CA GLU A 66 -19.22 -4.64 5.80
C GLU A 66 -19.30 -5.34 7.17
N GLN A 67 -19.32 -6.67 7.17
CA GLN A 67 -19.36 -7.48 8.38
C GLN A 67 -17.98 -7.76 8.97
N ALA A 68 -16.92 -7.40 8.28
CA ALA A 68 -15.54 -7.63 8.70
C ALA A 68 -14.97 -6.46 9.50
N ASP A 69 -13.97 -6.74 10.36
CA ASP A 69 -13.17 -5.72 11.04
C ASP A 69 -12.13 -5.08 10.08
N ALA A 70 -11.73 -5.81 9.03
CA ALA A 70 -10.78 -5.35 8.02
C ALA A 70 -10.84 -6.22 6.75
N VAL A 71 -10.28 -5.70 5.65
CA VAL A 71 -10.15 -6.40 4.36
C VAL A 71 -8.70 -6.68 4.06
N LEU A 72 -8.35 -7.97 3.87
CA LEU A 72 -7.07 -8.37 3.28
C LEU A 72 -7.29 -8.65 1.79
N PHE A 73 -6.69 -7.81 0.96
CA PHE A 73 -6.89 -7.79 -0.48
C PHE A 73 -5.61 -8.25 -1.19
N GLY A 74 -5.74 -9.04 -2.24
CA GLY A 74 -4.60 -9.48 -3.05
C GLY A 74 -4.29 -8.49 -4.17
N SER A 75 -4.66 -8.86 -5.40
CA SER A 75 -4.48 -8.00 -6.57
C SER A 75 -5.62 -8.21 -7.55
N VAL A 76 -5.89 -7.20 -8.38
CA VAL A 76 -6.92 -7.29 -9.43
C VAL A 76 -6.38 -6.79 -10.76
N GLY A 77 -7.01 -7.28 -11.83
CA GLY A 77 -6.68 -6.87 -13.19
C GLY A 77 -5.91 -7.91 -13.99
N GLY A 78 -5.85 -7.66 -15.28
CA GLY A 78 -5.14 -8.50 -16.24
C GLY A 78 -5.67 -8.31 -17.65
N PRO A 79 -4.89 -8.69 -18.68
CA PRO A 79 -5.20 -8.43 -20.08
C PRO A 79 -6.50 -9.08 -20.55
N LYS A 80 -6.95 -10.14 -19.86
CA LYS A 80 -8.20 -10.84 -20.16
C LYS A 80 -9.43 -9.92 -20.15
N TRP A 81 -9.48 -8.91 -19.30
CA TRP A 81 -10.65 -8.04 -19.07
C TRP A 81 -10.49 -6.62 -19.61
N GLU A 82 -9.35 -6.28 -20.26
CA GLU A 82 -9.09 -4.94 -20.82
C GLU A 82 -10.08 -4.52 -21.92
N HIS A 83 -10.72 -5.50 -22.59
CA HIS A 83 -11.72 -5.26 -23.61
C HIS A 83 -13.09 -4.79 -23.05
N LEU A 84 -13.30 -4.89 -21.74
CA LEU A 84 -14.55 -4.47 -21.09
C LEU A 84 -14.63 -2.93 -20.98
N PRO A 85 -15.85 -2.35 -20.89
CA PRO A 85 -16.00 -0.95 -20.54
C PRO A 85 -15.23 -0.59 -19.26
N PRO A 86 -14.66 0.63 -19.17
CA PRO A 86 -13.78 0.99 -18.05
C PRO A 86 -14.37 0.79 -16.65
N ASP A 87 -15.67 1.00 -16.48
CA ASP A 87 -16.38 0.81 -15.21
C ASP A 87 -16.64 -0.66 -14.85
N GLN A 88 -16.45 -1.57 -15.82
CA GLN A 88 -16.57 -3.01 -15.65
C GLN A 88 -15.20 -3.71 -15.55
N GLN A 89 -14.12 -2.99 -15.74
CA GLN A 89 -12.77 -3.52 -15.56
C GLN A 89 -12.47 -3.76 -14.08
N PRO A 90 -11.64 -4.77 -13.74
CA PRO A 90 -11.39 -5.19 -12.35
C PRO A 90 -11.04 -4.06 -11.39
N GLU A 91 -10.09 -3.19 -11.74
CA GLU A 91 -9.65 -2.10 -10.86
C GLU A 91 -10.73 -1.02 -10.66
N ARG A 92 -11.31 -0.53 -11.77
CA ARG A 92 -12.32 0.53 -11.74
C ARG A 92 -13.66 0.05 -11.21
N GLY A 93 -13.99 -1.21 -11.47
CA GLY A 93 -15.27 -1.81 -11.09
C GLY A 93 -15.25 -2.44 -9.69
N ALA A 94 -14.08 -2.67 -9.07
CA ALA A 94 -14.00 -3.28 -7.74
C ALA A 94 -13.20 -2.43 -6.75
N LEU A 95 -11.91 -2.22 -6.96
CA LEU A 95 -11.05 -1.57 -5.97
C LEU A 95 -11.46 -0.12 -5.67
N LEU A 96 -11.69 0.69 -6.71
CA LEU A 96 -12.12 2.07 -6.51
C LEU A 96 -13.50 2.19 -5.85
N PRO A 97 -14.53 1.39 -6.22
CA PRO A 97 -15.79 1.32 -5.49
C PRO A 97 -15.66 0.93 -4.02
N LEU A 98 -14.83 -0.08 -3.68
CA LEU A 98 -14.57 -0.47 -2.29
C LEU A 98 -13.95 0.68 -1.49
N ARG A 99 -12.91 1.35 -2.03
CA ARG A 99 -12.29 2.51 -1.38
C ARG A 99 -13.28 3.63 -1.11
N LYS A 100 -14.16 3.90 -2.09
CA LYS A 100 -15.23 4.89 -1.96
C LYS A 100 -16.29 4.49 -0.94
N HIS A 101 -16.76 3.23 -0.99
CA HIS A 101 -17.80 2.69 -0.11
C HIS A 101 -17.39 2.80 1.36
N PHE A 102 -16.18 2.36 1.68
CA PHE A 102 -15.63 2.40 3.04
C PHE A 102 -14.96 3.74 3.42
N LYS A 103 -15.01 4.76 2.54
CA LYS A 103 -14.42 6.09 2.75
C LYS A 103 -12.93 6.03 3.14
N LEU A 104 -12.17 5.16 2.47
CA LEU A 104 -10.75 4.96 2.72
C LEU A 104 -9.96 6.13 2.13
N PHE A 105 -9.70 7.15 2.94
CA PHE A 105 -9.09 8.39 2.47
C PHE A 105 -7.58 8.45 2.68
N SER A 106 -7.05 7.69 3.63
CA SER A 106 -5.63 7.67 3.95
C SER A 106 -4.98 6.41 3.43
N ASN A 107 -4.01 6.55 2.55
CA ASN A 107 -3.21 5.43 2.05
C ASN A 107 -1.80 5.52 2.61
N LEU A 108 -1.43 4.53 3.41
CA LEU A 108 -0.12 4.39 4.04
C LEU A 108 0.71 3.38 3.26
N ARG A 109 1.85 3.81 2.74
CA ARG A 109 2.78 3.01 1.94
C ARG A 109 4.19 3.09 2.54
N PRO A 110 4.59 2.16 3.43
CA PRO A 110 5.94 2.13 3.98
C PRO A 110 6.93 1.58 2.96
N ALA A 111 8.04 2.27 2.78
CA ALA A 111 9.17 1.87 1.93
C ALA A 111 10.43 1.81 2.79
N LYS A 112 10.91 0.60 3.04
CA LYS A 112 12.09 0.35 3.87
C LYS A 112 13.12 -0.45 3.10
N LEU A 113 14.36 -0.01 3.12
CA LEU A 113 15.49 -0.83 2.68
C LEU A 113 15.87 -1.78 3.82
N TYR A 114 15.61 -3.06 3.62
CA TYR A 114 15.91 -4.10 4.61
C TYR A 114 17.40 -4.43 4.61
N GLN A 115 17.94 -4.76 5.78
CA GLN A 115 19.31 -5.22 5.92
C GLN A 115 19.57 -6.46 5.05
N GLY A 116 20.70 -6.46 4.34
CA GLY A 116 21.06 -7.51 3.39
C GLY A 116 20.46 -7.32 1.98
N LEU A 117 19.65 -6.26 1.77
CA LEU A 117 19.13 -5.91 0.44
C LEU A 117 19.84 -4.70 -0.19
N GLU A 118 20.86 -4.13 0.45
CA GLU A 118 21.55 -2.92 -0.04
C GLU A 118 22.15 -3.13 -1.44
N ALA A 119 22.66 -4.34 -1.73
CA ALA A 119 23.20 -4.70 -3.03
C ALA A 119 22.13 -4.81 -4.14
N PHE A 120 20.85 -4.91 -3.76
CA PHE A 120 19.70 -5.01 -4.67
C PHE A 120 19.02 -3.66 -4.90
N CYS A 121 19.28 -2.69 -4.03
CA CYS A 121 18.86 -1.31 -4.20
C CYS A 121 19.44 -0.75 -5.52
N PRO A 122 18.65 -0.11 -6.37
CA PRO A 122 19.12 0.46 -7.64
C PRO A 122 19.97 1.74 -7.46
N LEU A 123 20.00 2.29 -6.24
CA LEU A 123 20.79 3.47 -5.92
C LEU A 123 22.29 3.12 -5.85
N ARG A 124 23.12 4.17 -5.88
CA ARG A 124 24.57 4.00 -5.64
C ARG A 124 24.82 3.32 -4.30
N ALA A 125 25.82 2.47 -4.24
CA ALA A 125 26.15 1.67 -3.03
C ALA A 125 26.40 2.53 -1.78
N ASP A 126 27.02 3.72 -1.93
CA ASP A 126 27.26 4.66 -0.84
C ASP A 126 25.96 5.30 -0.29
N ILE A 127 24.93 5.44 -1.13
CA ILE A 127 23.61 5.92 -0.72
C ILE A 127 22.82 4.78 -0.06
N ALA A 128 22.80 3.60 -0.69
CA ALA A 128 22.10 2.42 -0.17
C ALA A 128 22.65 1.98 1.21
N ALA A 129 23.97 2.13 1.44
CA ALA A 129 24.59 1.78 2.71
C ALA A 129 24.07 2.58 3.92
N ASN A 130 23.49 3.76 3.69
CA ASN A 130 22.87 4.56 4.77
C ASN A 130 21.50 3.99 5.21
N GLY A 131 20.91 3.12 4.40
CA GLY A 131 19.55 2.65 4.60
C GLY A 131 18.51 3.77 4.50
N PHE A 132 17.26 3.41 4.46
CA PHE A 132 16.13 4.35 4.59
C PHE A 132 14.87 3.61 5.07
N ASP A 133 14.01 4.36 5.71
CA ASP A 133 12.69 3.92 6.15
C ASP A 133 11.74 5.11 6.00
N ILE A 134 10.93 5.10 4.96
CA ILE A 134 10.05 6.19 4.54
C ILE A 134 8.60 5.72 4.62
N LEU A 135 7.72 6.54 5.18
CA LEU A 135 6.29 6.32 5.12
C LEU A 135 5.66 7.35 4.17
N CYS A 136 5.15 6.92 3.04
CA CYS A 136 4.33 7.76 2.17
C CYS A 136 2.89 7.74 2.69
N VAL A 137 2.37 8.92 3.08
CA VAL A 137 1.00 9.18 3.49
C VAL A 137 0.31 9.92 2.34
N ARG A 138 -0.49 9.17 1.56
CA ARG A 138 -1.19 9.64 0.36
C ARG A 138 -2.66 9.89 0.67
N GLU A 139 -3.18 11.07 0.33
CA GLU A 139 -4.63 11.29 0.27
C GLU A 139 -5.19 10.49 -0.89
N LEU A 140 -6.32 9.78 -0.69
CA LEU A 140 -6.78 8.75 -1.64
C LEU A 140 -8.13 9.07 -2.31
N THR A 141 -8.90 10.05 -1.82
CA THR A 141 -10.30 10.26 -2.21
C THR A 141 -10.57 11.61 -2.88
N GLY A 142 -9.59 12.50 -2.92
CA GLY A 142 -9.66 13.81 -3.56
C GLY A 142 -8.76 13.93 -4.80
N GLY A 143 -8.52 15.16 -5.20
CA GLY A 143 -7.61 15.53 -6.27
C GLY A 143 -8.10 15.22 -7.67
N ILE A 144 -7.18 15.14 -8.61
CA ILE A 144 -7.45 15.00 -10.04
C ILE A 144 -8.17 13.67 -10.41
N TYR A 145 -8.06 12.63 -9.58
CA TYR A 145 -8.70 11.34 -9.84
C TYR A 145 -10.21 11.41 -9.66
N PHE A 146 -10.71 12.31 -8.81
CA PHE A 146 -12.12 12.42 -8.45
C PHE A 146 -12.74 13.77 -8.77
N GLY A 147 -11.94 14.80 -9.06
CA GLY A 147 -12.39 16.15 -9.38
C GLY A 147 -13.29 16.20 -10.59
N GLN A 148 -14.22 17.17 -10.58
CA GLN A 148 -15.16 17.44 -11.67
C GLN A 148 -15.09 18.94 -12.02
N PRO A 149 -15.35 19.33 -13.27
CA PRO A 149 -15.65 18.48 -14.44
C PRO A 149 -14.43 17.77 -15.00
N LYS A 150 -14.63 16.62 -15.66
CA LYS A 150 -13.62 15.94 -16.45
C LYS A 150 -14.23 15.32 -17.70
N GLY A 151 -13.48 15.22 -18.77
CA GLY A 151 -14.01 14.68 -20.02
C GLY A 151 -13.25 15.07 -21.26
N ARG A 152 -13.94 14.88 -22.39
CA ARG A 152 -13.46 15.29 -23.72
C ARG A 152 -14.53 16.12 -24.41
N GLU A 153 -14.11 17.13 -25.15
CA GLU A 153 -14.95 18.04 -25.89
C GLU A 153 -14.31 18.39 -27.26
N GLY A 154 -15.18 18.76 -28.22
CA GLY A 154 -14.73 19.12 -29.56
C GLY A 154 -14.50 17.93 -30.48
N SER A 155 -13.88 18.19 -31.64
CA SER A 155 -13.54 17.19 -32.65
C SER A 155 -12.38 17.64 -33.51
N GLY A 156 -11.63 16.69 -34.12
CA GLY A 156 -10.48 16.98 -34.98
C GLY A 156 -9.40 17.76 -34.21
N GLN A 157 -8.86 18.81 -34.85
CA GLN A 157 -7.80 19.63 -34.25
C GLN A 157 -8.25 20.44 -33.01
N TYR A 158 -9.55 20.53 -32.74
CA TYR A 158 -10.12 21.25 -31.60
C TYR A 158 -10.61 20.28 -30.49
N GLU A 159 -10.31 18.98 -30.63
CA GLU A 159 -10.60 18.02 -29.58
C GLU A 159 -9.68 18.34 -28.38
N LYS A 160 -10.29 18.42 -27.20
CA LYS A 160 -9.57 18.61 -25.93
C LYS A 160 -10.06 17.62 -24.88
N ALA A 161 -9.15 17.21 -24.02
CA ALA A 161 -9.46 16.44 -22.80
C ALA A 161 -9.03 17.26 -21.58
N PHE A 162 -9.77 17.14 -20.50
CA PHE A 162 -9.48 17.85 -19.25
C PHE A 162 -9.88 17.01 -18.02
N ASP A 163 -9.07 17.16 -16.99
CA ASP A 163 -9.32 16.67 -15.64
C ASP A 163 -9.14 17.83 -14.66
N THR A 164 -9.98 17.88 -13.63
CA THR A 164 -9.95 18.96 -12.63
C THR A 164 -9.34 18.46 -11.33
N GLU A 165 -8.30 19.13 -10.85
CA GLU A 165 -7.76 18.88 -9.50
C GLU A 165 -8.50 19.73 -8.48
N VAL A 166 -9.17 19.08 -7.52
CA VAL A 166 -9.94 19.74 -6.47
C VAL A 166 -9.58 19.13 -5.12
N TYR A 167 -9.26 19.99 -4.16
CA TYR A 167 -9.14 19.65 -2.74
C TYR A 167 -9.97 20.57 -1.89
N HIS A 168 -10.75 20.01 -0.97
CA HIS A 168 -11.42 20.77 0.07
C HIS A 168 -10.55 20.81 1.33
N ARG A 169 -10.72 21.85 2.13
CA ARG A 169 -9.98 22.03 3.39
C ARG A 169 -9.99 20.76 4.26
N PHE A 170 -11.16 20.16 4.50
CA PHE A 170 -11.30 19.00 5.36
C PHE A 170 -10.51 17.76 4.87
N GLU A 171 -10.34 17.61 3.54
CA GLU A 171 -9.57 16.49 2.94
C GLU A 171 -8.08 16.65 3.26
N ILE A 172 -7.59 17.88 3.22
CA ILE A 172 -6.18 18.18 3.53
C ILE A 172 -5.94 18.09 5.03
N GLU A 173 -6.84 18.64 5.86
CA GLU A 173 -6.72 18.59 7.31
C GLU A 173 -6.63 17.15 7.84
N ARG A 174 -7.54 16.26 7.40
CA ARG A 174 -7.59 14.88 7.90
C ARG A 174 -6.33 14.09 7.52
N ILE A 175 -5.82 14.24 6.27
CA ILE A 175 -4.62 13.52 5.86
C ILE A 175 -3.35 14.11 6.49
N ALA A 176 -3.29 15.42 6.70
CA ALA A 176 -2.19 16.06 7.41
C ALA A 176 -2.08 15.54 8.86
N ARG A 177 -3.20 15.44 9.59
CA ARG A 177 -3.22 14.86 10.95
C ARG A 177 -2.67 13.44 10.97
N ILE A 178 -3.07 12.59 10.01
CA ILE A 178 -2.53 11.22 9.88
C ILE A 178 -1.01 11.24 9.69
N ALA A 179 -0.49 12.16 8.87
CA ALA A 179 0.95 12.27 8.63
C ALA A 179 1.72 12.71 9.90
N PHE A 180 1.22 13.72 10.61
CA PHE A 180 1.83 14.20 11.85
C PHE A 180 1.76 13.17 12.98
N GLU A 181 0.63 12.50 13.17
CA GLU A 181 0.49 11.40 14.14
C GLU A 181 1.42 10.21 13.79
N SER A 182 1.57 9.91 12.50
CA SER A 182 2.52 8.90 12.05
C SER A 182 3.96 9.30 12.35
N ALA A 183 4.31 10.57 12.11
CA ALA A 183 5.66 11.08 12.38
C ALA A 183 6.03 11.04 13.87
N ARG A 184 5.08 11.30 14.79
CA ARG A 184 5.28 11.17 16.24
C ARG A 184 5.70 9.75 16.68
N LYS A 185 5.25 8.73 15.95
CA LYS A 185 5.62 7.32 16.19
C LYS A 185 6.91 6.92 15.48
N ARG A 186 7.55 7.85 14.77
CA ARG A 186 8.75 7.65 13.95
C ARG A 186 9.83 8.67 14.32
N ARG A 187 10.43 9.33 13.33
CA ARG A 187 11.55 10.27 13.54
C ARG A 187 11.13 11.72 13.69
N HIS A 188 9.87 11.99 13.95
CA HIS A 188 9.31 13.32 14.18
C HIS A 188 9.52 14.32 13.01
N LYS A 189 9.45 13.82 11.75
CA LYS A 189 9.64 14.67 10.58
C LYS A 189 8.58 14.41 9.51
N VAL A 190 7.95 15.48 9.03
CA VAL A 190 7.03 15.48 7.89
C VAL A 190 7.61 16.32 6.77
N THR A 191 7.69 15.74 5.56
CA THR A 191 7.95 16.48 4.33
C THR A 191 6.67 16.53 3.52
N SER A 192 6.04 17.70 3.45
CA SER A 192 4.83 17.93 2.66
C SER A 192 5.21 18.19 1.21
N ILE A 193 4.66 17.38 0.32
CA ILE A 193 4.96 17.39 -1.12
C ILE A 193 3.85 18.14 -1.86
N ASP A 194 4.25 19.14 -2.65
CA ASP A 194 3.30 19.99 -3.36
C ASP A 194 3.88 20.55 -4.69
N LYS A 195 3.10 21.33 -5.40
CA LYS A 195 3.52 22.16 -6.57
C LYS A 195 3.01 23.59 -6.42
N ALA A 196 3.17 24.17 -5.24
CA ALA A 196 2.60 25.47 -4.87
C ALA A 196 3.13 26.65 -5.69
N ASN A 197 4.26 26.48 -6.40
CA ASN A 197 4.73 27.49 -7.34
C ASN A 197 3.90 27.56 -8.63
N VAL A 198 2.96 26.63 -8.88
CA VAL A 198 2.14 26.57 -10.10
C VAL A 198 0.66 26.37 -9.80
N LEU A 199 0.30 25.46 -8.88
CA LEU A 199 -1.07 24.98 -8.68
C LEU A 199 -1.75 25.67 -7.48
N GLN A 200 -2.98 26.13 -7.69
CA GLN A 200 -3.81 26.72 -6.61
C GLN A 200 -4.19 25.69 -5.54
N SER A 201 -4.47 24.45 -5.94
CA SER A 201 -4.71 23.34 -5.03
C SER A 201 -3.54 23.09 -4.09
N SER A 202 -2.31 23.18 -4.60
CA SER A 202 -1.09 23.04 -3.83
C SER A 202 -0.78 24.23 -2.92
N ILE A 203 -1.20 25.46 -3.29
CA ILE A 203 -1.12 26.62 -2.41
C ILE A 203 -2.02 26.42 -1.19
N LEU A 204 -3.29 26.06 -1.42
CA LEU A 204 -4.23 25.73 -0.34
C LEU A 204 -3.72 24.57 0.53
N TRP A 205 -3.15 23.53 -0.10
CA TRP A 205 -2.55 22.39 0.60
C TRP A 205 -1.48 22.86 1.59
N ARG A 206 -0.54 23.66 1.13
CA ARG A 206 0.57 24.18 1.95
C ARG A 206 0.09 25.07 3.09
N GLU A 207 -0.89 25.93 2.84
CA GLU A 207 -1.50 26.80 3.87
C GLU A 207 -2.11 25.97 5.00
N ILE A 208 -2.94 24.97 4.65
CA ILE A 208 -3.62 24.12 5.63
C ILE A 208 -2.63 23.23 6.38
N VAL A 209 -1.65 22.64 5.69
CA VAL A 209 -0.61 21.85 6.38
C VAL A 209 0.18 22.68 7.37
N ASN A 210 0.50 23.94 7.07
CA ASN A 210 1.13 24.86 8.01
C ASN A 210 0.23 25.16 9.23
N GLU A 211 -1.09 25.35 9.02
CA GLU A 211 -2.05 25.54 10.12
C GLU A 211 -2.06 24.32 11.04
N ILE A 212 -2.19 23.12 10.49
CA ILE A 212 -2.22 21.86 11.25
C ILE A 212 -0.88 21.62 11.98
N ALA A 213 0.26 21.97 11.39
CA ALA A 213 1.56 21.82 12.03
C ALA A 213 1.67 22.57 13.37
N THR A 214 0.92 23.62 13.58
CA THR A 214 0.90 24.35 14.87
C THR A 214 0.37 23.52 16.03
N GLU A 215 -0.40 22.44 15.74
CA GLU A 215 -0.91 21.48 16.73
C GLU A 215 0.14 20.40 17.08
N TYR A 216 1.24 20.34 16.33
CA TYR A 216 2.31 19.33 16.44
C TYR A 216 3.70 19.98 16.57
N PRO A 217 3.94 20.78 17.61
CA PRO A 217 5.19 21.54 17.78
C PRO A 217 6.42 20.64 17.99
N ASP A 218 6.22 19.37 18.24
CA ASP A 218 7.23 18.33 18.41
C ASP A 218 7.62 17.64 17.07
N VAL A 219 7.00 18.02 15.96
CA VAL A 219 7.26 17.44 14.62
C VAL A 219 7.84 18.50 13.69
N GLU A 220 8.98 18.22 13.08
CA GLU A 220 9.57 19.08 12.06
C GLU A 220 8.74 19.01 10.78
N LEU A 221 8.30 20.16 10.26
CA LEU A 221 7.66 20.28 8.96
C LEU A 221 8.60 20.93 7.95
N THR A 222 8.76 20.28 6.81
CA THR A 222 9.40 20.86 5.61
C THR A 222 8.45 20.76 4.42
N HIS A 223 8.55 21.69 3.46
CA HIS A 223 7.83 21.62 2.19
C HIS A 223 8.80 21.36 1.04
N MET A 224 8.41 20.51 0.12
CA MET A 224 9.23 20.21 -1.05
C MET A 224 8.34 20.11 -2.29
N TYR A 225 8.80 20.74 -3.41
CA TYR A 225 8.12 20.57 -4.67
C TYR A 225 8.31 19.14 -5.17
N ILE A 226 7.28 18.59 -5.80
CA ILE A 226 7.26 17.19 -6.28
C ILE A 226 8.45 16.86 -7.18
N ASP A 227 8.81 17.72 -8.10
CA ASP A 227 9.95 17.55 -9.00
C ASP A 227 11.30 17.52 -8.25
N ASN A 228 11.45 18.28 -7.18
CA ASN A 228 12.63 18.18 -6.31
C ASN A 228 12.58 16.90 -5.45
N ALA A 229 11.41 16.50 -4.99
CA ALA A 229 11.27 15.30 -4.16
C ALA A 229 11.72 14.03 -4.90
N THR A 230 11.36 13.86 -6.18
CA THR A 230 11.84 12.75 -7.00
C THR A 230 13.37 12.73 -7.13
N MET A 231 14.00 13.89 -7.33
CA MET A 231 15.46 13.99 -7.36
C MET A 231 16.10 13.66 -6.02
N GLN A 232 15.51 14.11 -4.92
CA GLN A 232 16.04 13.92 -3.57
C GLN A 232 15.90 12.48 -3.10
N LEU A 233 14.84 11.74 -3.51
CA LEU A 233 14.69 10.31 -3.23
C LEU A 233 15.86 9.49 -3.84
N ILE A 234 16.31 9.86 -5.02
CA ILE A 234 17.47 9.20 -5.66
C ILE A 234 18.79 9.63 -5.02
N LYS A 235 18.89 10.90 -4.62
CA LYS A 235 20.13 11.50 -4.10
C LYS A 235 20.42 11.11 -2.67
N ASP A 236 19.41 11.15 -1.82
CA ASP A 236 19.50 10.85 -0.38
C ASP A 236 18.12 10.51 0.19
N PRO A 237 17.63 9.28 0.06
CA PRO A 237 16.34 8.88 0.61
C PRO A 237 16.32 8.88 2.14
N SER A 238 17.47 8.80 2.80
CA SER A 238 17.57 8.73 4.27
C SER A 238 17.11 10.03 4.97
N GLN A 239 17.08 11.15 4.24
CA GLN A 239 16.59 12.43 4.74
C GLN A 239 15.08 12.45 5.04
N PHE A 240 14.29 11.54 4.42
CA PHE A 240 12.85 11.48 4.55
C PHE A 240 12.40 10.52 5.65
N ASP A 241 11.38 10.92 6.40
CA ASP A 241 10.68 10.08 7.38
C ASP A 241 9.24 9.86 6.93
N VAL A 242 8.38 10.89 7.00
CA VAL A 242 7.01 10.84 6.50
C VAL A 242 6.87 11.80 5.32
N LEU A 243 6.45 11.27 4.17
CA LEU A 243 6.07 12.06 3.00
C LEU A 243 4.56 12.25 3.02
N LEU A 244 4.09 13.49 3.15
CA LEU A 244 2.67 13.84 3.07
C LEU A 244 2.35 14.30 1.65
N CYS A 245 1.48 13.58 0.95
CA CYS A 245 1.24 13.76 -0.47
C CYS A 245 -0.24 13.84 -0.84
N SER A 246 -0.56 14.67 -1.85
CA SER A 246 -1.83 14.61 -2.57
C SER A 246 -1.97 13.28 -3.33
N ASN A 247 -3.16 13.00 -3.87
CA ASN A 247 -3.47 11.72 -4.51
C ASN A 247 -2.49 11.37 -5.65
N LEU A 248 -2.38 12.23 -6.65
CA LEU A 248 -1.50 11.99 -7.81
C LEU A 248 -0.01 11.97 -7.43
N PHE A 249 0.44 12.94 -6.63
CA PHE A 249 1.85 13.00 -6.24
C PHE A 249 2.23 11.83 -5.34
N GLY A 250 1.33 11.40 -4.45
CA GLY A 250 1.53 10.24 -3.61
C GLY A 250 1.60 8.94 -4.39
N ASP A 251 0.83 8.81 -5.48
CA ASP A 251 0.91 7.66 -6.37
C ASP A 251 2.30 7.53 -6.98
N ILE A 252 2.75 8.59 -7.63
CA ILE A 252 4.04 8.62 -8.35
C ILE A 252 5.21 8.41 -7.37
N LEU A 253 5.25 9.17 -6.27
CA LEU A 253 6.36 9.08 -5.31
C LEU A 253 6.42 7.75 -4.57
N SER A 254 5.26 7.16 -4.25
CA SER A 254 5.26 5.88 -3.55
C SER A 254 5.77 4.74 -4.44
N ASP A 255 5.50 4.78 -5.74
CA ASP A 255 6.04 3.79 -6.68
C ASP A 255 7.56 3.97 -6.86
N GLU A 256 8.06 5.21 -6.89
CA GLU A 256 9.49 5.49 -6.84
C GLU A 256 10.12 4.97 -5.54
N CYS A 257 9.48 5.22 -4.39
CA CYS A 257 9.90 4.69 -3.09
C CYS A 257 9.96 3.15 -3.09
N ALA A 258 8.97 2.48 -3.72
CA ALA A 258 8.98 1.03 -3.84
C ALA A 258 10.18 0.55 -4.66
N MET A 259 10.44 1.17 -5.79
CA MET A 259 11.54 0.75 -6.69
C MET A 259 12.92 0.92 -6.05
N ILE A 260 13.14 1.96 -5.25
CA ILE A 260 14.43 2.13 -4.56
C ILE A 260 14.66 1.13 -3.42
N THR A 261 13.62 0.40 -2.96
CA THR A 261 13.81 -0.73 -2.01
C THR A 261 14.38 -1.98 -2.66
N GLY A 262 14.35 -2.06 -4.00
CA GLY A 262 14.89 -3.17 -4.79
C GLY A 262 13.83 -4.08 -5.44
N SER A 263 12.59 -4.12 -4.96
CA SER A 263 11.49 -4.88 -5.55
C SER A 263 10.12 -4.38 -5.12
N MET A 264 9.17 -4.33 -6.06
CA MET A 264 7.74 -4.10 -5.78
C MET A 264 7.14 -5.19 -4.86
N GLY A 265 7.70 -6.40 -4.88
CA GLY A 265 7.31 -7.49 -3.98
C GLY A 265 7.60 -7.26 -2.49
N MET A 266 8.24 -6.15 -2.15
CA MET A 266 8.51 -5.71 -0.78
C MET A 266 7.59 -4.60 -0.29
N PHE A 267 6.61 -4.16 -1.09
CA PHE A 267 5.90 -2.92 -0.87
C PHE A 267 4.43 -3.12 -0.47
N PRO A 268 4.10 -3.09 0.83
CA PRO A 268 2.73 -3.20 1.33
C PRO A 268 2.00 -1.86 1.25
N SER A 269 0.68 -1.91 1.37
CA SER A 269 -0.19 -0.73 1.40
C SER A 269 -1.36 -0.93 2.37
N ALA A 270 -1.74 0.13 3.07
CA ALA A 270 -2.92 0.19 3.92
C ALA A 270 -3.78 1.38 3.51
N SER A 271 -5.04 1.15 3.16
CA SER A 271 -6.03 2.19 2.90
C SER A 271 -7.00 2.25 4.07
N LEU A 272 -7.08 3.37 4.79
CA LEU A 272 -7.77 3.50 6.07
C LEU A 272 -8.85 4.57 6.03
N ASN A 273 -9.91 4.38 6.83
CA ASN A 273 -10.88 5.42 7.14
C ASN A 273 -10.68 5.98 8.57
N GLU A 274 -11.53 6.94 8.95
CA GLU A 274 -11.46 7.62 10.27
C GLU A 274 -11.76 6.67 11.45
N GLN A 275 -12.49 5.58 11.21
CA GLN A 275 -12.90 4.62 12.23
C GLN A 275 -11.87 3.49 12.45
N GLY A 276 -10.78 3.50 11.68
CA GLY A 276 -9.75 2.44 11.75
C GLY A 276 -10.07 1.19 10.92
N PHE A 277 -11.19 1.19 10.16
CA PHE A 277 -11.41 0.15 9.16
C PHE A 277 -10.43 0.34 8.00
N GLY A 278 -9.86 -0.76 7.51
CA GLY A 278 -8.84 -0.71 6.48
C GLY A 278 -8.94 -1.82 5.44
N LEU A 279 -8.44 -1.50 4.24
CA LEU A 279 -8.16 -2.43 3.16
C LEU A 279 -6.65 -2.48 2.96
N TYR A 280 -6.09 -3.68 3.01
CA TYR A 280 -4.66 -3.96 3.04
C TYR A 280 -4.27 -4.82 1.85
N GLU A 281 -3.36 -4.31 1.01
CA GLU A 281 -2.98 -4.93 -0.26
C GLU A 281 -1.50 -4.68 -0.57
N PRO A 282 -0.83 -5.55 -1.33
CA PRO A 282 0.45 -5.21 -1.95
C PRO A 282 0.26 -4.05 -2.92
N ALA A 283 1.20 -3.13 -3.01
CA ALA A 283 1.11 -2.04 -3.97
C ALA A 283 1.46 -2.45 -5.41
N GLY A 284 2.02 -3.65 -5.59
CA GLY A 284 2.27 -4.26 -6.90
C GLY A 284 0.99 -4.73 -7.59
N GLY A 285 1.05 -4.88 -8.93
CA GLY A 285 -0.06 -5.38 -9.73
C GLY A 285 -0.24 -6.91 -9.66
N SER A 286 -1.16 -7.43 -10.47
CA SER A 286 -1.50 -8.86 -10.53
C SER A 286 -0.45 -9.74 -11.20
N ALA A 287 0.55 -9.17 -11.88
CA ALA A 287 1.66 -9.86 -12.56
C ALA A 287 1.21 -11.14 -13.29
N PRO A 288 0.31 -11.03 -14.29
CA PRO A 288 -0.31 -12.19 -14.93
C PRO A 288 0.69 -13.11 -15.67
N ASP A 289 1.84 -12.56 -16.04
CA ASP A 289 2.93 -13.28 -16.70
C ASP A 289 3.63 -14.33 -15.81
N ILE A 290 3.60 -14.16 -14.50
CA ILE A 290 4.19 -15.09 -13.53
C ILE A 290 3.15 -15.81 -12.66
N ALA A 291 1.88 -15.53 -12.83
CA ALA A 291 0.80 -16.15 -12.07
C ALA A 291 0.79 -17.68 -12.19
N GLY A 292 0.64 -18.37 -11.06
CA GLY A 292 0.61 -19.84 -10.99
C GLY A 292 1.97 -20.52 -11.19
N LYS A 293 3.06 -19.75 -11.30
CA LYS A 293 4.42 -20.34 -11.47
C LYS A 293 5.15 -20.57 -10.16
N ASN A 294 4.56 -20.17 -9.04
CA ASN A 294 5.17 -20.32 -7.71
C ASN A 294 6.53 -19.61 -7.57
N ILE A 295 6.67 -18.44 -8.22
CA ILE A 295 7.89 -17.62 -8.19
C ILE A 295 7.66 -16.19 -7.72
N ALA A 296 6.40 -15.79 -7.50
CA ALA A 296 6.06 -14.46 -6.99
C ALA A 296 6.57 -14.27 -5.56
N ASN A 297 7.05 -13.06 -5.25
CA ASN A 297 7.46 -12.69 -3.91
C ASN A 297 6.22 -12.43 -3.02
N PRO A 298 5.97 -13.19 -1.95
CA PRO A 298 4.79 -13.01 -1.11
C PRO A 298 4.98 -11.97 0.00
N ILE A 299 6.17 -11.39 0.16
CA ILE A 299 6.51 -10.54 1.31
C ILE A 299 5.62 -9.31 1.39
N ALA A 300 5.30 -8.65 0.28
CA ALA A 300 4.41 -7.49 0.29
C ALA A 300 3.00 -7.83 0.80
N GLN A 301 2.46 -9.00 0.44
CA GLN A 301 1.16 -9.47 0.97
C GLN A 301 1.24 -9.81 2.45
N ILE A 302 2.33 -10.43 2.90
CA ILE A 302 2.58 -10.75 4.31
C ILE A 302 2.78 -9.47 5.14
N LEU A 303 3.48 -8.48 4.59
CA LEU A 303 3.61 -7.15 5.21
C LEU A 303 2.27 -6.39 5.25
N SER A 304 1.41 -6.56 4.22
CA SER A 304 0.06 -5.99 4.24
C SER A 304 -0.79 -6.62 5.36
N LEU A 305 -0.63 -7.92 5.63
CA LEU A 305 -1.21 -8.56 6.81
C LEU A 305 -0.64 -7.96 8.12
N ALA A 306 0.66 -7.67 8.20
CA ALA A 306 1.23 -7.01 9.37
C ALA A 306 0.63 -5.61 9.60
N LEU A 307 0.42 -4.83 8.52
CA LEU A 307 -0.28 -3.54 8.62
C LEU A 307 -1.74 -3.71 9.09
N LEU A 308 -2.45 -4.73 8.61
CA LEU A 308 -3.81 -5.06 9.06
C LEU A 308 -3.84 -5.32 10.57
N LEU A 309 -2.94 -6.15 11.07
CA LEU A 309 -2.83 -6.47 12.49
C LEU A 309 -2.54 -5.21 13.32
N ARG A 310 -1.67 -4.33 12.85
CA ARG A 310 -1.27 -3.09 13.53
C ARG A 310 -2.37 -2.05 13.57
N TYR A 311 -2.98 -1.75 12.42
CA TYR A 311 -3.87 -0.59 12.29
C TYR A 311 -5.35 -0.89 12.55
N SER A 312 -5.85 -2.07 12.17
CA SER A 312 -7.26 -2.42 12.36
C SER A 312 -7.50 -3.32 13.58
N LEU A 313 -6.54 -4.17 13.94
CA LEU A 313 -6.72 -5.11 15.04
C LEU A 313 -5.99 -4.71 16.35
N ASP A 314 -5.25 -3.59 16.33
CA ASP A 314 -4.46 -3.08 17.48
C ASP A 314 -3.52 -4.15 18.07
N ALA A 315 -2.88 -4.94 17.19
CA ALA A 315 -2.02 -6.08 17.53
C ALA A 315 -0.56 -5.83 17.09
N ASP A 316 0.07 -4.76 17.61
CA ASP A 316 1.41 -4.33 17.20
C ASP A 316 2.51 -5.38 17.46
N ASP A 317 2.41 -6.13 18.57
CA ASP A 317 3.37 -7.20 18.87
C ASP A 317 3.33 -8.32 17.80
N ALA A 318 2.14 -8.66 17.31
CA ALA A 318 1.95 -9.65 16.26
C ALA A 318 2.47 -9.14 14.91
N ALA A 319 2.18 -7.89 14.56
CA ALA A 319 2.71 -7.23 13.37
C ALA A 319 4.24 -7.18 13.39
N SER A 320 4.83 -6.76 14.50
CA SER A 320 6.28 -6.70 14.71
C SER A 320 6.95 -8.08 14.65
N ALA A 321 6.26 -9.15 15.07
CA ALA A 321 6.78 -10.50 14.94
C ALA A 321 6.89 -10.93 13.47
N ILE A 322 5.92 -10.57 12.62
CA ILE A 322 6.00 -10.80 11.17
C ILE A 322 7.18 -10.05 10.58
N GLU A 323 7.35 -8.77 10.92
CA GLU A 323 8.44 -7.93 10.40
C GLU A 323 9.82 -8.48 10.80
N ARG A 324 9.97 -8.96 12.05
CA ARG A 324 11.22 -9.63 12.48
C ARG A 324 11.47 -10.92 11.73
N ALA A 325 10.45 -11.73 11.50
CA ALA A 325 10.57 -12.98 10.75
C ALA A 325 11.05 -12.73 9.30
N ILE A 326 10.52 -11.70 8.65
CA ILE A 326 10.96 -11.26 7.32
C ILE A 326 12.41 -10.78 7.37
N ASN A 327 12.77 -9.91 8.31
CA ASN A 327 14.13 -9.42 8.47
C ASN A 327 15.12 -10.58 8.59
N ARG A 328 14.84 -11.56 9.46
CA ARG A 328 15.67 -12.74 9.63
C ARG A 328 15.83 -13.54 8.33
N ALA A 329 14.76 -13.80 7.61
CA ALA A 329 14.84 -14.53 6.34
C ALA A 329 15.77 -13.82 5.35
N LEU A 330 15.66 -12.50 5.24
CA LEU A 330 16.49 -11.70 4.34
C LEU A 330 17.95 -11.64 4.79
N GLU A 331 18.24 -11.53 6.09
CA GLU A 331 19.59 -11.57 6.67
C GLU A 331 20.27 -12.93 6.44
N GLU A 332 19.53 -14.03 6.53
CA GLU A 332 19.99 -15.38 6.21
C GLU A 332 20.17 -15.62 4.69
N GLY A 333 19.88 -14.62 3.86
CA GLY A 333 20.06 -14.69 2.39
C GLY A 333 18.92 -15.42 1.68
N ILE A 334 17.79 -15.69 2.34
CA ILE A 334 16.63 -16.35 1.74
C ILE A 334 15.88 -15.31 0.91
N ARG A 335 15.74 -15.55 -0.39
CA ARG A 335 15.20 -14.59 -1.35
C ARG A 335 14.42 -15.28 -2.47
N THR A 336 13.34 -14.64 -2.91
CA THR A 336 12.63 -15.00 -4.15
C THR A 336 13.39 -14.48 -5.39
N GLY A 337 12.98 -14.90 -6.58
CA GLY A 337 13.72 -14.65 -7.82
C GLY A 337 13.94 -13.17 -8.16
N ASP A 338 12.99 -12.30 -7.81
CA ASP A 338 13.09 -10.84 -7.97
C ASP A 338 14.21 -10.20 -7.14
N LEU A 339 14.55 -10.82 -5.99
CA LEU A 339 15.61 -10.38 -5.08
C LEU A 339 16.89 -11.21 -5.16
N ALA A 340 16.93 -12.29 -5.96
CA ALA A 340 18.06 -13.23 -5.99
C ALA A 340 19.15 -12.83 -7.00
N ARG A 341 18.85 -12.02 -8.03
CA ARG A 341 19.78 -11.60 -9.10
C ARG A 341 20.66 -12.73 -9.66
N GLY A 342 20.06 -13.89 -9.91
CA GLY A 342 20.78 -15.06 -10.45
C GLY A 342 21.44 -15.98 -9.41
N ALA A 343 21.35 -15.66 -8.11
CA ALA A 343 21.64 -16.61 -7.04
C ALA A 343 20.49 -17.61 -6.86
N ALA A 344 20.68 -18.62 -6.00
CA ALA A 344 19.61 -19.54 -5.65
C ALA A 344 18.42 -18.78 -5.05
N ALA A 345 17.23 -19.03 -5.61
CA ALA A 345 15.98 -18.41 -5.17
C ALA A 345 15.07 -19.49 -4.57
N VAL A 346 14.28 -19.08 -3.58
CA VAL A 346 13.17 -19.89 -3.05
C VAL A 346 11.88 -19.58 -3.80
N SER A 347 10.97 -20.54 -3.81
CA SER A 347 9.63 -20.37 -4.38
C SER A 347 8.73 -19.48 -3.48
N THR A 348 7.56 -19.08 -4.00
CA THR A 348 6.52 -18.38 -3.24
C THR A 348 6.13 -19.17 -1.98
N ASP A 349 5.88 -20.47 -2.12
CA ASP A 349 5.48 -21.36 -1.03
C ASP A 349 6.58 -21.50 0.03
N GLU A 350 7.83 -21.75 -0.39
CA GLU A 350 8.97 -21.86 0.53
C GLU A 350 9.20 -20.59 1.33
N MET A 351 9.09 -19.41 0.70
CA MET A 351 9.20 -18.12 1.41
C MET A 351 8.09 -17.98 2.48
N GLY A 352 6.85 -18.31 2.12
CA GLY A 352 5.72 -18.27 3.05
C GLY A 352 5.90 -19.22 4.23
N ASP A 353 6.33 -20.45 3.97
CA ASP A 353 6.57 -21.48 5.00
C ASP A 353 7.70 -21.08 5.97
N ILE A 354 8.78 -20.49 5.45
CA ILE A 354 9.90 -20.00 6.26
C ILE A 354 9.45 -18.87 7.17
N ILE A 355 8.74 -17.85 6.64
CA ILE A 355 8.27 -16.73 7.46
C ILE A 355 7.27 -17.21 8.51
N ALA A 356 6.32 -18.09 8.15
CA ALA A 356 5.35 -18.66 9.10
C ALA A 356 6.05 -19.43 10.23
N ARG A 357 7.06 -20.22 9.90
CA ARG A 357 7.89 -20.94 10.89
C ARG A 357 8.61 -19.96 11.83
N TYR A 358 9.26 -18.91 11.33
CA TYR A 358 9.95 -17.93 12.17
C TYR A 358 9.00 -17.17 13.09
N VAL A 359 7.81 -16.83 12.61
CA VAL A 359 6.76 -16.27 13.46
C VAL A 359 6.39 -17.24 14.58
N ALA A 360 6.19 -18.53 14.28
CA ALA A 360 5.85 -19.54 15.29
C ALA A 360 6.96 -19.77 16.32
N GLU A 361 8.23 -19.77 15.89
CA GLU A 361 9.41 -19.97 16.76
C GLU A 361 9.65 -18.80 17.71
N GLY A 362 9.16 -17.62 17.40
CA GLY A 362 9.30 -16.49 18.30
C GLY A 362 10.52 -15.62 18.08
N VAL A 363 11.02 -15.60 16.91
CA VAL A 363 12.21 -14.82 16.51
C VAL A 363 11.88 -13.36 16.35
#